data_1cbaca8b889ace57635d3eb2f273ae5f
#
_entry.id   1cbaca8b889ace57635d3eb2f273ae5f
#
_cell.length_a   1.000
_cell.length_b   1.000
_cell.length_c   1.000
_cell.angle_alpha   90.00
_cell.angle_beta   90.00
_cell.angle_gamma   90.00
#
_symmetry.space_group_name_H-M   'P 1'
#
loop_
_entity.id
_entity.type
_entity.pdbx_description
1 polymer ?
#
loop_
_entity_poly.entity_id
_entity_poly.type
_entity_poly.pdbx_seq_one_letter_code
_entity_poly.pdbx_strand_id
1 'polypeptide(L)'
;MFSTEELQAIDTEYFRMIVMDPYDLTIQSKCTGHYWYLHSTGYSSDGPCIIFHKHRYQHPYHQHGRARTLRQAVKSIKNHDVYQITVRGHK
;
A
#
# COMPACT_ATOMS: atom_id res chain seq x y z
N MET A 1 11.51 -5.45 -8.36
CA MET A 1 10.58 -6.29 -7.58
C MET A 1 10.79 -6.08 -6.11
N PHE A 2 9.79 -6.42 -5.33
CA PHE A 2 9.92 -6.33 -3.87
C PHE A 2 10.78 -7.48 -3.37
N SER A 3 11.67 -7.19 -2.43
CA SER A 3 12.49 -8.25 -1.85
C SER A 3 11.69 -9.03 -0.81
N THR A 4 12.17 -10.23 -0.49
CA THR A 4 11.53 -11.03 0.55
C THR A 4 11.54 -10.28 1.89
N GLU A 5 12.63 -9.60 2.20
CA GLU A 5 12.71 -8.82 3.44
C GLU A 5 11.69 -7.70 3.47
N GLU A 6 11.51 -7.00 2.33
CA GLU A 6 10.51 -5.93 2.26
C GLU A 6 9.11 -6.47 2.51
N LEU A 7 8.77 -7.59 1.87
CA LEU A 7 7.44 -8.17 2.02
C LEU A 7 7.21 -8.67 3.44
N GLN A 8 8.24 -9.27 4.05
CA GLN A 8 8.10 -9.78 5.42
C GLN A 8 8.07 -8.69 6.46
N ALA A 9 8.54 -7.49 6.13
CA ALA A 9 8.56 -6.37 7.06
C ALA A 9 7.22 -5.64 7.14
N ILE A 10 6.24 -6.00 6.32
CA ILE A 10 4.93 -5.36 6.34
C ILE A 10 4.22 -5.74 7.64
N ASP A 11 3.69 -4.70 8.30
CA ASP A 11 3.00 -4.86 9.59
C ASP A 11 1.63 -5.49 9.38
N THR A 12 1.51 -6.79 9.66
CA THR A 12 0.27 -7.52 9.45
C THR A 12 -0.77 -7.23 10.54
N GLU A 13 -0.40 -6.51 11.57
CA GLU A 13 -1.39 -6.01 12.53
C GLU A 13 -2.08 -4.75 12.01
N TYR A 14 -1.39 -4.01 11.14
CA TYR A 14 -1.94 -2.81 10.53
C TYR A 14 -2.65 -3.13 9.23
N PHE A 15 -2.09 -4.03 8.42
CA PHE A 15 -2.61 -4.34 7.10
C PHE A 15 -3.11 -5.77 7.01
N ARG A 16 -4.21 -5.96 6.31
CA ARG A 16 -4.64 -7.28 5.90
C ARG A 16 -4.01 -7.59 4.55
N MET A 17 -3.31 -8.72 4.47
CA MET A 17 -2.64 -9.13 3.24
C MET A 17 -3.64 -9.84 2.35
N ILE A 18 -3.80 -9.38 1.11
CA ILE A 18 -4.77 -9.96 0.18
C ILE A 18 -4.05 -10.73 -0.91
N VAL A 19 -3.11 -10.08 -1.62
CA VAL A 19 -2.28 -10.73 -2.62
C VAL A 19 -0.83 -10.34 -2.33
N MET A 20 0.07 -11.32 -2.26
CA MET A 20 1.47 -11.03 -2.00
C MET A 20 2.31 -11.72 -3.08
N ASP A 21 2.83 -10.92 -3.99
CA ASP A 21 3.61 -11.33 -5.13
C ASP A 21 4.78 -10.35 -5.24
N PRO A 22 5.96 -10.77 -5.73
CA PRO A 22 7.11 -9.85 -5.78
C PRO A 22 6.90 -8.59 -6.59
N TYR A 23 5.99 -8.59 -7.55
CA TYR A 23 5.72 -7.42 -8.38
C TYR A 23 4.40 -6.76 -8.07
N ASP A 24 3.47 -7.49 -7.47
CA ASP A 24 2.09 -7.02 -7.29
C ASP A 24 1.63 -7.36 -5.89
N LEU A 25 1.41 -6.34 -5.09
CA LEU A 25 1.02 -6.50 -3.69
C LEU A 25 -0.30 -5.81 -3.46
N THR A 26 -1.29 -6.53 -2.94
CA THR A 26 -2.58 -5.95 -2.57
C THR A 26 -2.77 -6.08 -1.08
N ILE A 27 -2.98 -4.96 -0.41
CA ILE A 27 -3.17 -4.93 1.03
C ILE A 27 -4.35 -4.03 1.37
N GLN A 28 -4.88 -4.17 2.56
CA GLN A 28 -5.99 -3.36 3.05
C GLN A 28 -5.62 -2.79 4.41
N SER A 29 -5.77 -1.47 4.56
CA SER A 29 -5.58 -0.83 5.87
C SER A 29 -6.74 -1.22 6.77
N LYS A 30 -6.47 -1.82 7.91
CA LYS A 30 -7.53 -2.27 8.80
C LYS A 30 -8.28 -1.10 9.43
N CYS A 31 -7.59 0.01 9.68
CA CYS A 31 -8.20 1.16 10.37
C CYS A 31 -9.17 1.95 9.48
N THR A 32 -8.93 1.99 8.18
CA THR A 32 -9.79 2.74 7.26
C THR A 32 -10.63 1.83 6.37
N GLY A 33 -10.20 0.58 6.18
CA GLY A 33 -10.83 -0.32 5.23
C GLY A 33 -10.44 -0.06 3.79
N HIS A 34 -9.55 0.87 3.53
CA HIS A 34 -9.14 1.23 2.17
C HIS A 34 -8.23 0.16 1.58
N TYR A 35 -8.31 -0.01 0.28
CA TYR A 35 -7.51 -0.99 -0.46
C TYR A 35 -6.36 -0.31 -1.17
N TRP A 36 -5.21 -0.96 -1.16
CA TRP A 36 -3.98 -0.45 -1.78
C TRP A 36 -3.38 -1.54 -2.64
N TYR A 37 -3.06 -1.17 -3.88
CA TYR A 37 -2.37 -2.05 -4.79
C TYR A 37 -1.03 -1.41 -5.11
N LEU A 38 0.05 -2.15 -4.89
CA LEU A 38 1.41 -1.65 -5.04
C LEU A 38 2.09 -2.46 -6.13
N HIS A 39 2.51 -1.78 -7.19
CA HIS A 39 3.13 -2.43 -8.33
C HIS A 39 4.60 -2.03 -8.43
N SER A 40 5.49 -3.02 -8.48
CA SER A 40 6.91 -2.79 -8.68
C SER A 40 7.19 -2.78 -10.17
N THR A 41 7.82 -1.71 -10.66
CA THR A 41 8.05 -1.54 -12.09
C THR A 41 9.41 -2.07 -12.53
N GLY A 42 10.25 -2.58 -11.61
CA GLY A 42 11.59 -3.02 -11.94
C GLY A 42 11.86 -4.43 -11.46
N TYR A 43 13.03 -4.93 -11.86
CA TYR A 43 13.44 -6.28 -11.49
C TYR A 43 14.28 -6.32 -10.22
N SER A 44 14.73 -5.16 -9.75
CA SER A 44 15.48 -5.07 -8.51
C SER A 44 14.60 -4.49 -7.42
N SER A 45 14.99 -4.72 -6.17
CA SER A 45 14.24 -4.19 -5.04
C SER A 45 14.33 -2.66 -4.96
N ASP A 46 15.21 -2.05 -5.77
CA ASP A 46 15.33 -0.59 -5.82
C ASP A 46 14.40 0.03 -6.86
N GLY A 47 13.66 -0.79 -7.60
CA GLY A 47 12.78 -0.28 -8.64
C GLY A 47 11.64 0.54 -8.06
N PRO A 48 11.14 1.51 -8.82
CA PRO A 48 10.04 2.34 -8.33
C PRO A 48 8.79 1.53 -8.08
N CYS A 49 8.01 2.01 -7.13
CA CYS A 49 6.76 1.40 -6.72
C CYS A 49 5.62 2.37 -7.02
N ILE A 50 4.62 1.91 -7.77
CA ILE A 50 3.44 2.71 -8.06
C ILE A 50 2.35 2.31 -7.08
N ILE A 51 1.71 3.31 -6.46
CA ILE A 51 0.70 3.09 -5.43
C ILE A 51 -0.67 3.40 -6.02
N PHE A 52 -1.56 2.42 -6.00
CA PHE A 52 -2.95 2.58 -6.41
C PHE A 52 -3.84 2.43 -5.20
N HIS A 53 -4.97 3.11 -5.21
CA HIS A 53 -5.82 3.25 -4.03
C HIS A 53 -7.29 3.16 -4.40
N LYS A 54 -8.11 2.57 -3.55
CA LYS A 54 -9.56 2.64 -3.65
C LYS A 54 -10.16 2.52 -2.26
N HIS A 55 -11.32 3.14 -2.06
CA HIS A 55 -11.96 3.16 -0.75
C HIS A 55 -12.78 1.89 -0.50
N ARG A 56 -13.41 1.34 -1.52
CA ARG A 56 -14.29 0.19 -1.38
C ARG A 56 -13.93 -0.86 -2.40
N TYR A 57 -14.25 -2.09 -2.08
CA TYR A 57 -13.90 -3.22 -2.93
C TYR A 57 -14.41 -3.05 -4.37
N GLN A 58 -15.65 -2.57 -4.55
CA GLN A 58 -16.24 -2.47 -5.87
C GLN A 58 -15.78 -1.25 -6.66
N HIS A 59 -15.03 -0.34 -6.05
CA HIS A 59 -14.53 0.82 -6.78
C HIS A 59 -13.32 0.43 -7.64
N PRO A 60 -13.09 1.12 -8.76
CA PRO A 60 -11.85 0.91 -9.50
C PRO A 60 -10.69 1.56 -8.76
N TYR A 61 -9.50 0.99 -8.94
CA TYR A 61 -8.28 1.61 -8.42
C TYR A 61 -7.96 2.88 -9.21
N HIS A 62 -7.38 3.86 -8.52
CA HIS A 62 -6.78 5.01 -9.21
C HIS A 62 -5.40 5.22 -8.62
N GLN A 63 -4.53 5.86 -9.41
CA GLN A 63 -3.16 6.07 -8.98
C GLN A 63 -3.13 7.09 -7.86
N HIS A 64 -2.49 6.73 -6.74
CA HIS A 64 -2.34 7.59 -5.59
C HIS A 64 -0.99 8.30 -5.63
N GLY A 65 0.07 7.59 -6.03
CA GLY A 65 1.40 8.17 -6.06
C GLY A 65 2.45 7.14 -6.37
N ARG A 66 3.68 7.50 -6.09
CA ARG A 66 4.84 6.64 -6.32
C ARG A 66 5.75 6.69 -5.12
N ALA A 67 6.54 5.64 -4.96
CA ALA A 67 7.57 5.61 -3.93
C ALA A 67 8.78 4.90 -4.51
N ARG A 68 9.94 5.17 -3.94
CA ARG A 68 11.16 4.54 -4.38
C ARG A 68 11.27 3.11 -3.86
N THR A 69 10.75 2.87 -2.67
CA THR A 69 10.82 1.55 -2.04
C THR A 69 9.46 1.20 -1.46
N LEU A 70 9.27 -0.09 -1.15
CA LEU A 70 8.05 -0.54 -0.49
C LEU A 70 7.90 0.11 0.88
N ARG A 71 9.01 0.28 1.60
CA ARG A 71 8.97 0.93 2.92
C ARG A 71 8.44 2.35 2.83
N GLN A 72 8.88 3.11 1.82
CA GLN A 72 8.39 4.46 1.62
C GLN A 72 6.91 4.45 1.21
N ALA A 73 6.51 3.48 0.39
CA ALA A 73 5.12 3.36 -0.01
C ALA A 73 4.23 3.11 1.20
N VAL A 74 4.62 2.19 2.08
CA VAL A 74 3.87 1.88 3.29
C VAL A 74 3.78 3.10 4.19
N LYS A 75 4.86 3.86 4.32
CA LYS A 75 4.86 5.08 5.12
C LYS A 75 3.87 6.10 4.56
N SER A 76 3.84 6.25 3.24
CA SER A 76 2.91 7.15 2.57
C SER A 76 1.47 6.73 2.82
N ILE A 77 1.19 5.42 2.78
CA ILE A 77 -0.14 4.88 3.04
C ILE A 77 -0.56 5.19 4.48
N LYS A 78 0.32 4.94 5.44
CA LYS A 78 0.01 5.21 6.84
C LYS A 78 -0.26 6.68 7.09
N ASN A 79 0.51 7.56 6.46
CA ASN A 79 0.28 9.00 6.57
C ASN A 79 -1.08 9.38 6.01
N HIS A 80 -1.47 8.79 4.89
CA HIS A 80 -2.77 9.05 4.29
C HIS A 80 -3.89 8.56 5.21
N ASP A 81 -3.72 7.38 5.82
CA ASP A 81 -4.72 6.85 6.74
C ASP A 81 -4.90 7.76 7.95
N VAL A 82 -3.79 8.26 8.50
CA VAL A 82 -3.86 9.18 9.64
C VAL A 82 -4.60 10.45 9.25
N TYR A 83 -4.32 10.98 8.05
CA TYR A 83 -5.02 12.16 7.56
C TYR A 83 -6.53 11.90 7.47
N GLN A 84 -6.92 10.76 6.91
CA GLN A 84 -8.33 10.41 6.79
C GLN A 84 -9.02 10.34 8.14
N ILE A 85 -8.36 9.74 9.12
CA ILE A 85 -8.96 9.54 10.43
C ILE A 85 -9.01 10.84 11.22
N THR A 86 -7.92 11.63 11.21
CA THR A 86 -7.81 12.77 12.09
C THR A 86 -8.33 14.06 11.49
N VAL A 87 -8.07 14.28 10.19
CA VAL A 87 -8.42 15.55 9.56
C VAL A 87 -9.84 15.52 9.03
N ARG A 88 -10.22 14.43 8.36
CA ARG A 88 -11.54 14.32 7.80
C ARG A 88 -12.58 13.92 8.82
N GLY A 89 -12.15 13.53 9.98
CA GLY A 89 -13.02 13.39 11.13
C GLY A 89 -14.04 12.33 11.04
N HIS A 90 -13.72 11.20 10.40
CA HIS A 90 -14.69 10.23 10.37
C HIS A 90 -14.17 8.94 10.55
N LYS A 91 -14.98 8.23 10.64
CA LYS A 91 -14.75 6.96 10.87
C LYS A 91 -15.55 6.16 10.07
#